data_cb387e9ad77ec221d22334b0cc975f6a
#
_entry.id   cb387e9ad77ec221d22334b0cc975f6a
#
_cell.length_a   1.000
_cell.length_b   1.000
_cell.length_c   1.000
_cell.angle_alpha   90.00
_cell.angle_beta   90.00
_cell.angle_gamma   90.00
#
_symmetry.space_group_name_H-M   'P 1'
#
loop_
_entity.id
_entity.type
_entity.pdbx_description
1 polymer ?
#
loop_
_entity_poly.entity_id
_entity_poly.type
_entity_poly.pdbx_seq_one_letter_code
_entity_poly.pdbx_strand_id
1 'polypeptide(L)'
;MLNKIVLTGAAGALGHALREQMSKMAKELVSTDIGAPQGDLLPNETWVTADLGDFDPILKLMEGASMVVHFGAIANESDFDSILHSNFRGTYNIWEAARRHGVQRVVYASSIHAVGMYPKNQHIGVDTPHRPDTFYGLAKCFGENLGRMMWEKNGIEAVCLRILSAAPVRSTRALGTWLSMPDLVHLVTRAIDTPTTEFTIIYGVSNNDRCPVDNSGAAFLGYKPQDNAEQFAEEIFAQAAPADPSDPAQTRHAGPFATIPFGQGVDLSNMSGSQKTDD
;
A
#
# COMPACT_ATOMS: atom_id res chain seq x y z
N MET A 1 -24.33 0.96 0.12
CA MET A 1 -23.57 0.80 1.38
C MET A 1 -23.29 -0.69 1.56
N LEU A 2 -22.03 -1.05 1.75
CA LEU A 2 -21.59 -2.45 1.95
C LEU A 2 -22.05 -2.96 3.33
N ASN A 3 -22.18 -4.28 3.50
CA ASN A 3 -22.52 -4.81 4.82
C ASN A 3 -21.35 -4.66 5.78
N LYS A 4 -20.18 -5.19 5.40
CA LYS A 4 -18.99 -5.17 6.25
C LYS A 4 -17.73 -4.96 5.42
N ILE A 5 -16.85 -4.08 5.89
CA ILE A 5 -15.47 -3.94 5.39
C ILE A 5 -14.52 -4.43 6.50
N VAL A 6 -13.53 -5.23 6.13
CA VAL A 6 -12.40 -5.57 6.98
C VAL A 6 -11.19 -4.73 6.55
N LEU A 7 -10.66 -3.91 7.46
CA LEU A 7 -9.45 -3.11 7.27
C LEU A 7 -8.31 -3.69 8.11
N THR A 8 -7.27 -4.18 7.48
CA THR A 8 -6.06 -4.65 8.17
C THR A 8 -4.95 -3.60 8.10
N GLY A 9 -4.03 -3.62 9.06
CA GLY A 9 -3.00 -2.59 9.18
C GLY A 9 -3.58 -1.27 9.70
N ALA A 10 -4.67 -1.32 10.43
CA ALA A 10 -5.47 -0.16 10.83
C ALA A 10 -4.78 0.74 11.87
N ALA A 11 -3.75 0.25 12.58
CA ALA A 11 -2.91 1.05 13.47
C ALA A 11 -1.79 1.78 12.73
N GLY A 12 -1.43 1.35 11.52
CA GLY A 12 -0.43 2.03 10.69
C GLY A 12 -0.94 3.37 10.15
N ALA A 13 -0.03 4.27 9.75
CA ALA A 13 -0.39 5.61 9.28
C ALA A 13 -1.40 5.60 8.12
N LEU A 14 -1.23 4.71 7.14
CA LEU A 14 -2.12 4.62 5.98
C LEU A 14 -3.48 4.00 6.36
N GLY A 15 -3.46 2.92 7.15
CA GLY A 15 -4.69 2.29 7.63
C GLY A 15 -5.52 3.22 8.52
N HIS A 16 -4.86 3.93 9.43
CA HIS A 16 -5.52 4.92 10.27
C HIS A 16 -6.23 6.01 9.44
N ALA A 17 -5.58 6.55 8.41
CA ALA A 17 -6.16 7.55 7.52
C ALA A 17 -7.39 7.05 6.76
N LEU A 18 -7.51 5.73 6.55
CA LEU A 18 -8.62 5.11 5.83
C LEU A 18 -9.85 4.84 6.72
N ARG A 19 -9.70 4.71 8.05
CA ARG A 19 -10.77 4.27 8.96
C ARG A 19 -12.07 5.06 8.79
N GLU A 20 -12.00 6.39 8.81
CA GLU A 20 -13.17 7.25 8.71
C GLU A 20 -13.93 7.04 7.40
N GLN A 21 -13.23 6.98 6.26
CA GLN A 21 -13.86 6.79 4.97
C GLN A 21 -14.47 5.37 4.85
N MET A 22 -13.76 4.34 5.32
CA MET A 22 -14.26 2.97 5.29
C MET A 22 -15.52 2.81 6.16
N SER A 23 -15.55 3.45 7.32
CA SER A 23 -16.73 3.51 8.18
C SER A 23 -17.97 4.11 7.48
N LYS A 24 -17.79 5.14 6.67
CA LYS A 24 -18.88 5.74 5.88
C LYS A 24 -19.39 4.86 4.73
N MET A 25 -18.58 3.91 4.25
CA MET A 25 -18.90 3.05 3.10
C MET A 25 -19.59 1.74 3.49
N ALA A 26 -19.52 1.33 4.76
CA ALA A 26 -20.08 0.08 5.25
C ALA A 26 -21.00 0.27 6.47
N LYS A 27 -21.91 -0.70 6.71
CA LYS A 27 -22.72 -0.74 7.93
C LYS A 27 -21.85 -1.11 9.15
N GLU A 28 -20.82 -1.93 8.91
CA GLU A 28 -19.85 -2.38 9.90
C GLU A 28 -18.44 -2.25 9.35
N LEU A 29 -17.55 -1.61 10.10
CA LEU A 29 -16.10 -1.62 9.88
C LEU A 29 -15.45 -2.52 10.92
N VAL A 30 -14.71 -3.52 10.50
CA VAL A 30 -13.82 -4.28 11.38
C VAL A 30 -12.39 -3.89 11.08
N SER A 31 -11.78 -3.19 12.00
CA SER A 31 -10.38 -2.79 11.93
C SER A 31 -9.49 -3.76 12.71
N THR A 32 -8.39 -4.18 12.12
CA THR A 32 -7.46 -5.12 12.76
C THR A 32 -6.01 -4.72 12.58
N ASP A 33 -5.22 -4.98 13.60
CA ASP A 33 -3.78 -4.82 13.63
C ASP A 33 -3.19 -5.66 14.79
N ILE A 34 -1.88 -5.80 14.85
CA ILE A 34 -1.18 -6.33 16.03
C ILE A 34 -1.10 -5.31 17.17
N GLY A 35 -1.15 -4.02 16.85
CA GLY A 35 -1.14 -2.90 17.78
C GLY A 35 -2.55 -2.47 18.22
N ALA A 36 -2.60 -1.51 19.15
CA ALA A 36 -3.84 -0.87 19.60
C ALA A 36 -4.30 0.20 18.58
N PRO A 37 -5.60 0.56 18.57
CA PRO A 37 -6.10 1.63 17.72
C PRO A 37 -5.49 2.97 18.08
N GLN A 38 -5.24 3.80 17.07
CA GLN A 38 -4.91 5.22 17.28
C GLN A 38 -6.23 6.00 17.41
N GLY A 39 -6.39 6.71 18.53
CA GLY A 39 -7.61 7.48 18.84
C GLY A 39 -8.83 6.61 19.13
N ASP A 40 -9.99 7.24 19.19
CA ASP A 40 -11.26 6.58 19.49
C ASP A 40 -11.76 5.71 18.33
N LEU A 41 -12.56 4.72 18.65
CA LEU A 41 -13.27 3.92 17.65
C LEU A 41 -14.46 4.71 17.09
N LEU A 42 -14.73 4.49 15.81
CA LEU A 42 -15.90 5.08 15.15
C LEU A 42 -17.19 4.35 15.56
N PRO A 43 -18.37 4.97 15.45
CA PRO A 43 -19.62 4.41 15.97
C PRO A 43 -19.99 3.01 15.44
N ASN A 44 -19.58 2.66 14.22
CA ASN A 44 -19.81 1.36 13.60
C ASN A 44 -18.53 0.54 13.44
N GLU A 45 -17.47 0.90 14.17
CA GLU A 45 -16.17 0.23 14.11
C GLU A 45 -15.97 -0.72 15.28
N THR A 46 -15.51 -1.92 14.94
CA THR A 46 -15.03 -2.92 15.91
C THR A 46 -13.52 -3.10 15.71
N TRP A 47 -12.75 -3.07 16.80
CA TRP A 47 -11.33 -3.35 16.78
C TRP A 47 -11.05 -4.79 17.20
N VAL A 48 -10.23 -5.49 16.43
CA VAL A 48 -9.76 -6.84 16.75
C VAL A 48 -8.24 -6.87 16.63
N THR A 49 -7.56 -7.19 17.74
CA THR A 49 -6.10 -7.43 17.68
C THR A 49 -5.84 -8.82 17.13
N ALA A 50 -5.15 -8.91 16.00
CA ALA A 50 -4.81 -10.19 15.37
C ALA A 50 -3.49 -10.09 14.59
N ASP A 51 -2.70 -11.17 14.66
CA ASP A 51 -1.53 -11.36 13.79
C ASP A 51 -1.99 -11.95 12.45
N LEU A 52 -1.56 -11.36 11.35
CA LEU A 52 -1.90 -11.84 10.00
C LEU A 52 -1.35 -13.24 9.72
N GLY A 53 -0.23 -13.62 10.36
CA GLY A 53 0.35 -14.97 10.26
C GLY A 53 -0.51 -16.06 10.85
N ASP A 54 -1.49 -15.73 11.73
CA ASP A 54 -2.38 -16.66 12.40
C ASP A 54 -3.70 -16.81 11.62
N PHE A 55 -3.93 -17.98 11.04
CA PHE A 55 -5.06 -18.17 10.12
C PHE A 55 -6.44 -18.09 10.78
N ASP A 56 -6.63 -18.73 11.93
CA ASP A 56 -7.97 -18.85 12.54
C ASP A 56 -8.58 -17.50 12.94
N PRO A 57 -7.84 -16.56 13.60
CA PRO A 57 -8.34 -15.21 13.83
C PRO A 57 -8.71 -14.48 12.53
N ILE A 58 -7.88 -14.59 11.50
CA ILE A 58 -8.12 -13.94 10.20
C ILE A 58 -9.34 -14.54 9.50
N LEU A 59 -9.52 -15.86 9.56
CA LEU A 59 -10.70 -16.52 9.02
C LEU A 59 -11.99 -16.00 9.67
N LYS A 60 -12.00 -15.87 11.00
CA LYS A 60 -13.14 -15.35 11.76
C LYS A 60 -13.47 -13.89 11.42
N LEU A 61 -12.45 -13.05 11.17
CA LEU A 61 -12.64 -11.66 10.77
C LEU A 61 -13.42 -11.53 9.46
N MET A 62 -13.27 -12.48 8.53
CA MET A 62 -13.88 -12.44 7.20
C MET A 62 -15.35 -12.86 7.18
N GLU A 63 -15.91 -13.38 8.29
CA GLU A 63 -17.31 -13.77 8.35
C GLU A 63 -18.23 -12.58 8.05
N GLY A 64 -19.05 -12.70 6.99
CA GLY A 64 -19.96 -11.66 6.52
C GLY A 64 -19.29 -10.45 5.84
N ALA A 65 -17.98 -10.48 5.60
CA ALA A 65 -17.28 -9.40 4.93
C ALA A 65 -17.68 -9.29 3.45
N SER A 66 -18.04 -8.09 3.02
CA SER A 66 -18.28 -7.77 1.61
C SER A 66 -16.95 -7.51 0.89
N MET A 67 -16.05 -6.79 1.54
CA MET A 67 -14.75 -6.39 0.99
C MET A 67 -13.66 -6.38 2.05
N VAL A 68 -12.43 -6.53 1.61
CA VAL A 68 -11.22 -6.41 2.43
C VAL A 68 -10.34 -5.29 1.89
N VAL A 69 -9.86 -4.43 2.78
CA VAL A 69 -8.84 -3.41 2.52
C VAL A 69 -7.59 -3.84 3.29
N HIS A 70 -6.64 -4.45 2.59
CA HIS A 70 -5.49 -5.11 3.19
C HIS A 70 -4.24 -4.24 3.12
N PHE A 71 -3.96 -3.55 4.23
CA PHE A 71 -2.80 -2.68 4.43
C PHE A 71 -1.81 -3.22 5.47
N GLY A 72 -2.15 -4.30 6.17
CA GLY A 72 -1.30 -4.93 7.16
C GLY A 72 -0.09 -5.62 6.52
N ALA A 73 1.10 -5.21 6.92
CA ALA A 73 2.37 -5.79 6.50
C ALA A 73 3.53 -5.17 7.30
N ILE A 74 4.68 -5.81 7.35
CA ILE A 74 5.94 -5.12 7.60
C ILE A 74 6.22 -4.25 6.38
N ALA A 75 6.15 -2.92 6.54
CA ALA A 75 6.22 -1.94 5.44
C ALA A 75 7.66 -1.49 5.15
N ASN A 76 8.63 -2.32 5.43
CA ASN A 76 10.06 -2.08 5.23
C ASN A 76 10.76 -3.40 4.90
N GLU A 77 12.01 -3.36 4.47
CA GLU A 77 12.85 -4.56 4.45
C GLU A 77 13.08 -5.03 5.89
N SER A 78 13.14 -6.33 6.08
CA SER A 78 13.43 -6.99 7.35
C SER A 78 13.99 -8.38 7.09
N ASP A 79 14.40 -9.09 8.15
CA ASP A 79 14.83 -10.48 8.02
C ASP A 79 13.75 -11.33 7.33
N PHE A 80 14.24 -12.38 6.66
CA PHE A 80 13.36 -13.18 5.80
C PHE A 80 12.23 -13.88 6.58
N ASP A 81 12.50 -14.35 7.79
CA ASP A 81 11.48 -15.09 8.59
C ASP A 81 10.35 -14.14 9.02
N SER A 82 10.66 -12.92 9.42
CA SER A 82 9.66 -11.88 9.73
C SER A 82 8.82 -11.53 8.51
N ILE A 83 9.45 -11.32 7.36
CA ILE A 83 8.75 -11.06 6.08
C ILE A 83 7.93 -12.28 5.65
N LEU A 84 8.45 -13.49 5.80
CA LEU A 84 7.72 -14.73 5.48
C LEU A 84 6.46 -14.87 6.33
N HIS A 85 6.57 -14.64 7.63
CA HIS A 85 5.43 -14.74 8.56
C HIS A 85 4.38 -13.67 8.27
N SER A 86 4.77 -12.41 8.27
CA SER A 86 3.83 -11.28 8.15
C SER A 86 3.34 -11.07 6.72
N ASN A 87 4.27 -10.96 5.76
CA ASN A 87 3.94 -10.48 4.43
C ASN A 87 3.55 -11.60 3.46
N PHE A 88 4.19 -12.77 3.51
CA PHE A 88 3.79 -13.89 2.67
C PHE A 88 2.64 -14.69 3.27
N ARG A 89 2.82 -15.21 4.48
CA ARG A 89 1.79 -16.02 5.15
C ARG A 89 0.56 -15.18 5.47
N GLY A 90 0.76 -13.98 6.02
CA GLY A 90 -0.34 -13.06 6.31
C GLY A 90 -1.16 -12.71 5.08
N THR A 91 -0.50 -12.37 3.97
CA THR A 91 -1.19 -12.12 2.69
C THR A 91 -1.94 -13.37 2.20
N TYR A 92 -1.31 -14.55 2.25
CA TYR A 92 -2.00 -15.81 1.93
C TYR A 92 -3.25 -16.03 2.80
N ASN A 93 -3.14 -15.83 4.11
CA ASN A 93 -4.24 -16.00 5.05
C ASN A 93 -5.42 -15.08 4.72
N ILE A 94 -5.17 -13.82 4.37
CA ILE A 94 -6.20 -12.87 3.94
C ILE A 94 -6.94 -13.38 2.69
N TRP A 95 -6.20 -13.77 1.65
CA TRP A 95 -6.82 -14.25 0.41
C TRP A 95 -7.58 -15.56 0.59
N GLU A 96 -7.03 -16.50 1.35
CA GLU A 96 -7.69 -17.79 1.60
C GLU A 96 -8.94 -17.61 2.48
N ALA A 97 -8.88 -16.76 3.50
CA ALA A 97 -10.05 -16.43 4.33
C ALA A 97 -11.12 -15.71 3.50
N ALA A 98 -10.73 -14.76 2.65
CA ALA A 98 -11.64 -14.08 1.72
C ALA A 98 -12.33 -15.08 0.78
N ARG A 99 -11.57 -16.05 0.25
CA ARG A 99 -12.12 -17.13 -0.61
C ARG A 99 -13.14 -18.00 0.13
N ARG A 100 -12.84 -18.40 1.38
CA ARG A 100 -13.75 -19.26 2.18
C ARG A 100 -15.07 -18.57 2.54
N HIS A 101 -15.04 -17.25 2.71
CA HIS A 101 -16.23 -16.48 3.06
C HIS A 101 -16.91 -15.79 1.86
N GLY A 102 -16.44 -16.01 0.64
CA GLY A 102 -17.05 -15.43 -0.56
C GLY A 102 -16.97 -13.91 -0.61
N VAL A 103 -15.86 -13.34 -0.10
CA VAL A 103 -15.58 -11.90 -0.21
C VAL A 103 -15.54 -11.51 -1.68
N GLN A 104 -16.20 -10.42 -2.04
CA GLN A 104 -16.30 -9.96 -3.43
C GLN A 104 -14.98 -9.40 -3.94
N ARG A 105 -14.28 -8.58 -3.14
CA ARG A 105 -13.07 -7.86 -3.56
C ARG A 105 -12.09 -7.67 -2.43
N VAL A 106 -10.80 -7.75 -2.78
CA VAL A 106 -9.69 -7.35 -1.92
C VAL A 106 -8.94 -6.18 -2.55
N VAL A 107 -8.86 -5.06 -1.83
CA VAL A 107 -7.97 -3.94 -2.15
C VAL A 107 -6.66 -4.18 -1.42
N TYR A 108 -5.60 -4.47 -2.17
CA TYR A 108 -4.31 -4.89 -1.63
C TYR A 108 -3.27 -3.77 -1.73
N ALA A 109 -2.69 -3.39 -0.60
CA ALA A 109 -1.56 -2.46 -0.56
C ALA A 109 -0.29 -3.12 -1.10
N SER A 110 -0.11 -3.06 -2.41
CA SER A 110 1.15 -3.36 -3.07
C SER A 110 2.12 -2.17 -2.97
N SER A 111 3.23 -2.20 -3.67
CA SER A 111 4.27 -1.17 -3.58
C SER A 111 5.01 -1.00 -4.90
N ILE A 112 5.61 0.18 -5.09
CA ILE A 112 6.62 0.42 -6.14
C ILE A 112 7.78 -0.59 -6.05
N HIS A 113 8.03 -1.16 -4.85
CA HIS A 113 9.07 -2.15 -4.61
C HIS A 113 8.84 -3.49 -5.35
N ALA A 114 7.63 -3.76 -5.83
CA ALA A 114 7.36 -4.87 -6.75
C ALA A 114 8.05 -4.70 -8.12
N VAL A 115 8.36 -3.46 -8.51
CA VAL A 115 9.01 -3.05 -9.77
C VAL A 115 10.20 -2.13 -9.53
N GLY A 116 10.74 -2.10 -8.31
CA GLY A 116 11.70 -1.10 -7.83
C GLY A 116 13.03 -1.06 -8.60
N MET A 117 13.49 -2.17 -9.17
CA MET A 117 14.78 -2.24 -9.87
C MET A 117 14.76 -1.69 -11.30
N TYR A 118 13.62 -1.20 -11.81
CA TYR A 118 13.61 -0.48 -13.09
C TYR A 118 14.34 0.86 -12.98
N PRO A 119 15.01 1.31 -14.07
CA PRO A 119 15.65 2.62 -14.11
C PRO A 119 14.64 3.76 -13.89
N LYS A 120 14.96 4.73 -13.05
CA LYS A 120 14.09 5.87 -12.72
C LYS A 120 13.70 6.73 -13.93
N ASN A 121 14.57 6.78 -14.96
CA ASN A 121 14.30 7.49 -16.20
C ASN A 121 13.42 6.70 -17.18
N GLN A 122 13.07 5.46 -16.87
CA GLN A 122 12.07 4.68 -17.60
C GLN A 122 10.69 4.96 -17.00
N HIS A 123 9.81 5.55 -17.78
CA HIS A 123 8.40 5.66 -17.40
C HIS A 123 7.76 4.25 -17.44
N ILE A 124 7.15 3.82 -16.35
CA ILE A 124 6.61 2.46 -16.22
C ILE A 124 5.09 2.48 -16.03
N GLY A 125 4.39 1.62 -16.77
CA GLY A 125 2.94 1.45 -16.71
C GLY A 125 2.52 0.32 -15.78
N VAL A 126 1.20 0.16 -15.63
CA VAL A 126 0.60 -0.87 -14.73
C VAL A 126 0.96 -2.30 -15.15
N ASP A 127 1.21 -2.54 -16.43
CA ASP A 127 1.57 -3.86 -16.99
C ASP A 127 3.06 -4.17 -16.90
N THR A 128 3.86 -3.29 -16.28
CA THR A 128 5.31 -3.52 -16.13
C THR A 128 5.56 -4.79 -15.32
N PRO A 129 6.33 -5.75 -15.86
CA PRO A 129 6.64 -7.01 -15.17
C PRO A 129 7.33 -6.80 -13.82
N HIS A 130 7.17 -7.75 -12.91
CA HIS A 130 7.83 -7.71 -11.60
C HIS A 130 9.36 -7.65 -11.73
N ARG A 131 9.97 -6.78 -10.92
CA ARG A 131 11.41 -6.63 -10.78
C ARG A 131 11.71 -6.09 -9.38
N PRO A 132 11.49 -6.93 -8.33
CA PRO A 132 11.59 -6.51 -6.94
C PRO A 132 13.02 -6.17 -6.54
N ASP A 133 13.15 -5.36 -5.50
CA ASP A 133 14.40 -4.85 -4.97
C ASP A 133 14.79 -5.47 -3.61
N THR A 134 13.85 -6.05 -2.89
CA THR A 134 13.97 -6.50 -1.49
C THR A 134 13.09 -7.72 -1.25
N PHE A 135 13.22 -8.38 -0.09
CA PHE A 135 12.26 -9.40 0.36
C PHE A 135 10.87 -8.80 0.55
N TYR A 136 10.79 -7.55 1.03
CA TYR A 136 9.53 -6.80 1.08
C TYR A 136 8.91 -6.64 -0.32
N GLY A 137 9.70 -6.19 -1.30
CA GLY A 137 9.24 -6.06 -2.69
C GLY A 137 8.82 -7.41 -3.30
N LEU A 138 9.57 -8.49 -3.00
CA LEU A 138 9.23 -9.85 -3.43
C LEU A 138 7.88 -10.32 -2.84
N ALA A 139 7.62 -10.01 -1.56
CA ALA A 139 6.34 -10.32 -0.94
C ALA A 139 5.18 -9.54 -1.58
N LYS A 140 5.42 -8.30 -2.06
CA LYS A 140 4.40 -7.54 -2.82
C LYS A 140 4.12 -8.18 -4.18
N CYS A 141 5.15 -8.68 -4.88
CA CYS A 141 4.97 -9.48 -6.11
C CYS A 141 4.14 -10.75 -5.85
N PHE A 142 4.41 -11.45 -4.74
CA PHE A 142 3.62 -12.62 -4.33
C PHE A 142 2.14 -12.26 -4.16
N GLY A 143 1.82 -11.16 -3.44
CA GLY A 143 0.45 -10.73 -3.21
C GLY A 143 -0.29 -10.35 -4.49
N GLU A 144 0.37 -9.66 -5.45
CA GLU A 144 -0.21 -9.35 -6.76
C GLU A 144 -0.51 -10.62 -7.57
N ASN A 145 0.44 -11.57 -7.63
CA ASN A 145 0.22 -12.84 -8.34
C ASN A 145 -0.85 -13.71 -7.68
N LEU A 146 -0.91 -13.73 -6.35
CA LEU A 146 -1.96 -14.42 -5.61
C LEU A 146 -3.34 -13.79 -5.88
N GLY A 147 -3.43 -12.46 -5.90
CA GLY A 147 -4.65 -11.74 -6.26
C GLY A 147 -5.13 -12.06 -7.67
N ARG A 148 -4.22 -12.09 -8.66
CA ARG A 148 -4.55 -12.51 -10.02
C ARG A 148 -5.10 -13.94 -10.05
N MET A 149 -4.43 -14.87 -9.39
CA MET A 149 -4.87 -16.26 -9.31
C MET A 149 -6.25 -16.39 -8.65
N MET A 150 -6.51 -15.61 -7.59
CA MET A 150 -7.81 -15.63 -6.90
C MET A 150 -8.93 -15.06 -7.78
N TRP A 151 -8.65 -14.03 -8.57
CA TRP A 151 -9.60 -13.56 -9.58
C TRP A 151 -9.87 -14.62 -10.65
N GLU A 152 -8.84 -15.11 -11.32
CA GLU A 152 -8.98 -16.06 -12.47
C GLU A 152 -9.61 -17.39 -12.08
N LYS A 153 -9.40 -17.88 -10.85
CA LYS A 153 -9.90 -19.18 -10.39
C LYS A 153 -11.16 -19.11 -9.55
N ASN A 154 -11.37 -18.01 -8.83
CA ASN A 154 -12.44 -17.93 -7.83
C ASN A 154 -13.36 -16.72 -8.04
N GLY A 155 -13.06 -15.82 -8.98
CA GLY A 155 -13.85 -14.61 -9.23
C GLY A 155 -13.76 -13.55 -8.14
N ILE A 156 -12.76 -13.63 -7.24
CA ILE A 156 -12.52 -12.61 -6.22
C ILE A 156 -11.77 -11.46 -6.87
N GLU A 157 -12.39 -10.30 -7.00
CA GLU A 157 -11.76 -9.14 -7.59
C GLU A 157 -10.56 -8.66 -6.75
N ALA A 158 -9.51 -8.21 -7.43
CA ALA A 158 -8.27 -7.77 -6.81
C ALA A 158 -7.85 -6.40 -7.34
N VAL A 159 -7.78 -5.38 -6.48
CA VAL A 159 -7.18 -4.09 -6.84
C VAL A 159 -5.88 -3.93 -6.07
N CYS A 160 -4.77 -4.05 -6.79
CA CYS A 160 -3.42 -3.97 -6.22
C CYS A 160 -2.87 -2.54 -6.36
N LEU A 161 -2.65 -1.88 -5.25
CA LEU A 161 -2.19 -0.49 -5.19
C LEU A 161 -0.66 -0.46 -5.07
N ARG A 162 0.07 -0.26 -6.16
CA ARG A 162 1.53 -0.03 -6.12
C ARG A 162 1.82 1.35 -5.56
N ILE A 163 1.78 1.49 -4.22
CA ILE A 163 2.02 2.76 -3.53
C ILE A 163 3.48 3.16 -3.71
N LEU A 164 3.72 4.43 -4.10
CA LEU A 164 5.06 4.97 -4.26
C LEU A 164 5.62 5.48 -2.92
N SER A 165 5.19 6.67 -2.47
CA SER A 165 5.71 7.27 -1.24
C SER A 165 4.62 8.03 -0.52
N ALA A 166 4.04 7.45 0.51
CA ALA A 166 3.03 8.10 1.36
C ALA A 166 3.66 8.66 2.65
N ALA A 167 4.78 9.36 2.49
CA ALA A 167 5.55 10.02 3.55
C ALA A 167 5.73 11.51 3.20
N PRO A 168 6.10 12.38 4.16
CA PRO A 168 6.39 13.79 3.89
C PRO A 168 7.41 13.98 2.77
N VAL A 169 7.23 15.03 1.96
CA VAL A 169 8.13 15.35 0.84
C VAL A 169 9.43 15.94 1.39
N ARG A 170 10.52 15.17 1.37
CA ARG A 170 11.84 15.56 1.92
C ARG A 170 13.00 15.28 0.98
N SER A 171 12.74 14.91 -0.27
CA SER A 171 13.78 14.59 -1.23
C SER A 171 13.33 14.91 -2.66
N THR A 172 14.27 15.09 -3.56
CA THR A 172 13.98 15.29 -4.99
C THR A 172 13.22 14.12 -5.60
N ARG A 173 13.41 12.88 -5.10
CA ARG A 173 12.62 11.72 -5.49
C ARG A 173 11.16 11.88 -5.10
N ALA A 174 10.90 12.38 -3.89
CA ALA A 174 9.54 12.53 -3.36
C ALA A 174 8.71 13.53 -4.18
N LEU A 175 9.32 14.50 -4.85
CA LEU A 175 8.61 15.43 -5.75
C LEU A 175 7.85 14.72 -6.88
N GLY A 176 8.31 13.54 -7.32
CA GLY A 176 7.61 12.75 -8.33
C GLY A 176 6.83 11.56 -7.77
N THR A 177 7.14 11.11 -6.54
CA THR A 177 6.60 9.86 -6.02
C THR A 177 5.60 10.03 -4.87
N TRP A 178 5.36 11.24 -4.42
CA TRP A 178 4.49 11.52 -3.29
C TRP A 178 3.03 11.10 -3.53
N LEU A 179 2.45 10.47 -2.52
CA LEU A 179 1.02 10.21 -2.40
C LEU A 179 0.52 10.91 -1.13
N SER A 180 -0.35 11.87 -1.27
CA SER A 180 -1.00 12.52 -0.12
C SER A 180 -2.03 11.61 0.54
N MET A 181 -2.36 11.86 1.80
CA MET A 181 -3.40 11.11 2.49
C MET A 181 -4.80 11.32 1.87
N PRO A 182 -5.21 12.54 1.45
CA PRO A 182 -6.47 12.72 0.73
C PRO A 182 -6.53 11.92 -0.58
N ASP A 183 -5.45 11.90 -1.36
CA ASP A 183 -5.40 11.13 -2.61
C ASP A 183 -5.36 9.62 -2.34
N LEU A 184 -4.72 9.15 -1.27
CA LEU A 184 -4.81 7.75 -0.83
C LEU A 184 -6.26 7.35 -0.51
N VAL A 185 -6.96 8.17 0.28
CA VAL A 185 -8.36 7.93 0.64
C VAL A 185 -9.23 7.89 -0.62
N HIS A 186 -9.01 8.83 -1.56
CA HIS A 186 -9.71 8.84 -2.84
C HIS A 186 -9.43 7.57 -3.66
N LEU A 187 -8.16 7.16 -3.77
CA LEU A 187 -7.76 5.95 -4.51
C LEU A 187 -8.45 4.70 -3.95
N VAL A 188 -8.40 4.50 -2.63
CA VAL A 188 -9.04 3.34 -1.99
C VAL A 188 -10.56 3.40 -2.13
N THR A 189 -11.16 4.59 -2.02
CA THR A 189 -12.60 4.77 -2.28
C THR A 189 -12.96 4.33 -3.70
N ARG A 190 -12.20 4.76 -4.72
CA ARG A 190 -12.43 4.34 -6.11
C ARG A 190 -12.21 2.84 -6.31
N ALA A 191 -11.22 2.25 -5.66
CA ALA A 191 -10.99 0.80 -5.70
C ALA A 191 -12.16 -0.01 -5.11
N ILE A 192 -12.91 0.57 -4.15
CA ILE A 192 -14.07 -0.06 -3.52
C ILE A 192 -15.35 0.15 -4.30
N ASP A 193 -15.64 1.38 -4.74
CA ASP A 193 -16.96 1.75 -5.30
C ASP A 193 -17.07 1.56 -6.82
N THR A 194 -15.97 1.29 -7.53
CA THR A 194 -16.00 0.93 -8.95
C THR A 194 -16.77 -0.39 -9.13
N PRO A 195 -17.79 -0.45 -9.99
CA PRO A 195 -18.68 -1.61 -10.07
C PRO A 195 -17.97 -2.94 -10.33
N THR A 196 -17.04 -2.96 -11.28
CA THR A 196 -16.26 -4.14 -11.64
C THR A 196 -14.79 -3.75 -11.80
N THR A 197 -13.91 -4.47 -11.14
CA THR A 197 -12.47 -4.17 -11.18
C THR A 197 -11.63 -5.34 -11.68
N GLU A 198 -12.18 -6.55 -11.71
CA GLU A 198 -11.43 -7.74 -12.09
C GLU A 198 -10.10 -7.84 -11.31
N PHE A 199 -9.02 -8.22 -12.00
CA PHE A 199 -7.67 -8.04 -11.50
C PHE A 199 -7.09 -6.74 -12.06
N THR A 200 -6.83 -5.79 -11.21
CA THR A 200 -6.31 -4.47 -11.60
C THR A 200 -5.10 -4.08 -10.77
N ILE A 201 -4.07 -3.57 -11.42
CA ILE A 201 -2.95 -2.87 -10.79
C ILE A 201 -3.10 -1.37 -11.07
N ILE A 202 -2.84 -0.54 -10.05
CA ILE A 202 -2.78 0.92 -10.18
C ILE A 202 -1.67 1.46 -9.27
N TYR A 203 -0.96 2.49 -9.74
CA TYR A 203 0.01 3.18 -8.89
C TYR A 203 -0.67 4.17 -7.95
N GLY A 204 -0.35 4.07 -6.66
CA GLY A 204 -0.72 5.05 -5.63
C GLY A 204 0.26 6.22 -5.65
N VAL A 205 -0.12 7.30 -6.29
CA VAL A 205 0.68 8.52 -6.47
C VAL A 205 -0.26 9.70 -6.66
N SER A 206 0.10 10.87 -6.11
CA SER A 206 -0.61 12.13 -6.33
C SER A 206 -0.36 12.70 -7.73
N ASN A 207 -1.03 13.79 -8.08
CA ASN A 207 -0.92 14.45 -9.40
C ASN A 207 0.38 15.25 -9.54
N ASN A 208 1.52 14.60 -9.28
CA ASN A 208 2.82 15.25 -9.28
C ASN A 208 3.31 15.52 -10.71
N ASP A 209 3.81 16.73 -10.97
CA ASP A 209 4.36 17.15 -12.28
C ASP A 209 5.52 16.25 -12.73
N ARG A 210 6.24 15.64 -11.79
CA ARG A 210 7.40 14.76 -12.01
C ARG A 210 7.09 13.28 -11.84
N CYS A 211 5.82 12.90 -11.99
CA CYS A 211 5.37 11.52 -11.79
C CYS A 211 6.09 10.55 -12.75
N PRO A 212 6.74 9.49 -12.23
CA PRO A 212 7.53 8.57 -13.06
C PRO A 212 6.75 7.35 -13.54
N VAL A 213 5.42 7.31 -13.30
CA VAL A 213 4.59 6.14 -13.60
C VAL A 213 3.33 6.54 -14.37
N ASP A 214 2.76 5.57 -15.09
CA ASP A 214 1.55 5.74 -15.89
C ASP A 214 0.41 4.85 -15.38
N ASN A 215 -0.73 5.49 -15.10
CA ASN A 215 -1.97 4.85 -14.67
C ASN A 215 -3.03 4.75 -15.79
N SER A 216 -2.70 5.06 -17.03
CA SER A 216 -3.66 5.06 -18.14
C SER A 216 -4.39 3.72 -18.29
N GLY A 217 -3.69 2.59 -18.08
CA GLY A 217 -4.28 1.24 -18.11
C GLY A 217 -5.32 0.96 -17.00
N ALA A 218 -5.35 1.77 -15.94
CA ALA A 218 -6.31 1.68 -14.84
C ALA A 218 -7.26 2.89 -14.75
N ALA A 219 -7.34 3.71 -15.80
CA ALA A 219 -8.14 4.95 -15.83
C ALA A 219 -9.63 4.71 -15.57
N PHE A 220 -10.17 3.52 -15.88
CA PHE A 220 -11.56 3.15 -15.66
C PHE A 220 -11.96 3.15 -14.16
N LEU A 221 -11.00 3.00 -13.24
CA LEU A 221 -11.26 3.16 -11.81
C LEU A 221 -11.71 4.58 -11.45
N GLY A 222 -11.41 5.58 -12.29
CA GLY A 222 -11.79 6.96 -12.05
C GLY A 222 -11.00 7.62 -10.92
N TYR A 223 -9.79 7.13 -10.62
CA TYR A 223 -8.86 7.80 -9.72
C TYR A 223 -8.39 9.12 -10.33
N LYS A 224 -8.61 10.21 -9.63
CA LYS A 224 -8.27 11.58 -10.05
C LYS A 224 -7.58 12.30 -8.90
N PRO A 225 -6.27 12.05 -8.68
CA PRO A 225 -5.51 12.71 -7.62
C PRO A 225 -5.49 14.23 -7.83
N GLN A 226 -5.47 14.98 -6.73
CA GLN A 226 -5.56 16.43 -6.75
C GLN A 226 -4.28 17.11 -6.25
N ASP A 227 -3.58 16.48 -5.30
CA ASP A 227 -2.43 17.07 -4.66
C ASP A 227 -1.17 16.94 -5.53
N ASN A 228 -0.26 17.93 -5.42
CA ASN A 228 0.96 18.00 -6.20
C ASN A 228 2.15 18.38 -5.29
N ALA A 229 3.21 17.59 -5.35
CA ALA A 229 4.43 17.84 -4.57
C ALA A 229 5.25 19.03 -5.09
N GLU A 230 4.96 19.60 -6.25
CA GLU A 230 5.71 20.74 -6.81
C GLU A 230 5.69 21.96 -5.87
N GLN A 231 4.67 22.10 -5.01
CA GLN A 231 4.63 23.12 -3.97
C GLN A 231 5.83 23.09 -3.00
N PHE A 232 6.53 21.98 -2.89
CA PHE A 232 7.72 21.80 -2.04
C PHE A 232 9.04 21.91 -2.82
N ALA A 233 8.99 22.11 -4.13
CA ALA A 233 10.16 21.96 -5.01
C ALA A 233 11.26 22.97 -4.69
N GLU A 234 10.92 24.24 -4.45
CA GLU A 234 11.91 25.30 -4.17
C GLU A 234 12.75 24.96 -2.92
N GLU A 235 12.10 24.59 -1.82
CA GLU A 235 12.78 24.19 -0.57
C GLU A 235 13.64 22.95 -0.77
N ILE A 236 13.09 21.92 -1.43
CA ILE A 236 13.79 20.64 -1.66
C ILE A 236 15.03 20.84 -2.54
N PHE A 237 14.92 21.62 -3.64
CA PHE A 237 16.07 21.86 -4.51
C PHE A 237 17.15 22.74 -3.87
N ALA A 238 16.77 23.69 -3.01
CA ALA A 238 17.74 24.51 -2.27
C ALA A 238 18.63 23.69 -1.34
N GLN A 239 18.15 22.53 -0.87
CA GLN A 239 18.87 21.64 0.06
C GLN A 239 19.45 20.40 -0.63
N ALA A 240 19.15 20.17 -1.91
CA ALA A 240 19.54 18.94 -2.60
C ALA A 240 21.04 18.89 -2.89
N ALA A 241 21.67 17.79 -2.55
CA ALA A 241 23.02 17.48 -3.02
C ALA A 241 23.00 17.18 -4.54
N PRO A 242 24.13 17.40 -5.24
CA PRO A 242 24.27 16.99 -6.64
C PRO A 242 23.91 15.50 -6.82
N ALA A 243 23.21 15.18 -7.90
CA ALA A 243 22.84 13.81 -8.21
C ALA A 243 24.09 12.98 -8.57
N ASP A 244 24.17 11.77 -8.02
CA ASP A 244 25.17 10.77 -8.41
C ASP A 244 24.56 9.74 -9.36
N PRO A 245 24.88 9.76 -10.66
CA PRO A 245 24.34 8.83 -11.64
C PRO A 245 24.85 7.40 -11.46
N SER A 246 25.88 7.18 -10.65
CA SER A 246 26.42 5.85 -10.33
C SER A 246 25.73 5.19 -9.14
N ASP A 247 24.98 5.95 -8.33
CA ASP A 247 24.26 5.45 -7.16
C ASP A 247 22.92 4.83 -7.55
N PRO A 248 22.72 3.51 -7.37
CA PRO A 248 21.43 2.86 -7.62
C PRO A 248 20.28 3.46 -6.82
N ALA A 249 20.52 3.96 -5.60
CA ALA A 249 19.50 4.62 -4.78
C ALA A 249 18.94 5.88 -5.45
N GLN A 250 19.69 6.52 -6.33
CA GLN A 250 19.27 7.70 -7.08
C GLN A 250 18.78 7.41 -8.49
N THR A 251 19.11 6.23 -9.03
CA THR A 251 18.86 5.87 -10.44
C THR A 251 17.79 4.79 -10.63
N ARG A 252 17.27 4.18 -9.55
CA ARG A 252 16.19 3.19 -9.59
C ARG A 252 14.90 3.74 -8.97
N HIS A 253 13.75 3.18 -9.40
CA HIS A 253 12.45 3.52 -8.79
C HIS A 253 12.39 3.18 -7.30
N ALA A 254 13.10 2.14 -6.86
CA ALA A 254 13.23 1.72 -5.46
C ALA A 254 13.75 2.83 -4.53
N GLY A 255 14.54 3.78 -5.07
CA GLY A 255 15.24 4.72 -4.22
C GLY A 255 16.24 4.01 -3.30
N PRO A 256 16.32 4.39 -2.00
CA PRO A 256 17.29 3.79 -1.05
C PRO A 256 17.22 2.26 -0.96
N PHE A 257 16.05 1.66 -1.19
CA PHE A 257 15.88 0.20 -1.16
C PHE A 257 16.70 -0.53 -2.25
N ALA A 258 17.13 0.16 -3.29
CA ALA A 258 17.97 -0.45 -4.33
C ALA A 258 19.38 -0.85 -3.85
N THR A 259 19.82 -0.33 -2.70
CA THR A 259 21.19 -0.50 -2.19
C THR A 259 21.28 -1.11 -0.80
N ILE A 260 20.16 -1.21 -0.08
CA ILE A 260 20.19 -1.80 1.27
C ILE A 260 20.50 -3.30 1.18
N PRO A 261 21.27 -3.84 2.13
CA PRO A 261 21.47 -5.27 2.24
C PRO A 261 20.16 -6.01 2.56
N PHE A 262 20.03 -7.23 2.07
CA PHE A 262 18.88 -8.08 2.41
C PHE A 262 18.75 -8.26 3.93
N GLY A 263 17.53 -8.20 4.42
CA GLY A 263 17.21 -8.36 5.84
C GLY A 263 17.48 -7.13 6.70
N GLN A 264 17.89 -6.01 6.12
CA GLN A 264 18.17 -4.77 6.86
C GLN A 264 17.20 -3.68 6.40
N GLY A 265 16.37 -3.21 7.33
CA GLY A 265 15.41 -2.13 7.04
C GLY A 265 16.10 -0.77 6.79
N VAL A 266 15.43 0.07 6.00
CA VAL A 266 15.77 1.51 5.91
C VAL A 266 15.29 2.22 7.17
N ASP A 267 16.05 3.13 7.71
CA ASP A 267 15.58 4.03 8.76
C ASP A 267 14.49 4.97 8.18
N LEU A 268 13.26 4.66 8.50
CA LEU A 268 12.09 5.44 8.08
C LEU A 268 11.78 6.61 9.02
N SER A 269 12.46 6.77 10.15
CA SER A 269 12.19 7.83 11.14
C SER A 269 12.40 9.22 10.52
N ASN A 270 13.38 9.36 9.65
CA ASN A 270 13.61 10.57 8.87
C ASN A 270 12.59 10.74 7.71
N MET A 271 11.81 9.71 7.39
CA MET A 271 10.78 9.74 6.33
C MET A 271 9.37 9.94 6.90
N SER A 272 9.12 9.56 8.16
CA SER A 272 7.81 9.54 8.83
C SER A 272 7.67 10.70 9.79
N GLY A 273 7.93 11.87 9.64
CA GLY A 273 7.52 13.09 10.35
C GLY A 273 7.18 13.05 11.86
N SER A 274 7.51 11.98 12.59
CA SER A 274 7.40 11.96 14.04
C SER A 274 8.49 12.84 14.64
N GLN A 275 8.15 14.08 14.97
CA GLN A 275 8.93 14.86 15.91
C GLN A 275 9.00 14.03 17.21
N LYS A 276 10.21 13.58 17.59
CA LYS A 276 10.46 13.31 19.00
C LYS A 276 10.27 14.64 19.71
N THR A 277 9.23 14.76 20.50
CA THR A 277 9.20 15.75 21.56
C THR A 277 10.30 15.30 22.53
N ASP A 278 11.43 16.01 22.52
CA ASP A 278 12.40 15.93 23.61
C ASP A 278 11.71 16.52 24.84
N ASP A 279 11.36 15.64 25.77
CA ASP A 279 11.14 15.94 27.18
C ASP A 279 12.19 15.19 28.01
#